data_87bbe6b19332473c83521344908c8ba1
#
_entry.id   87bbe6b19332473c83521344908c8ba1
#
_cell.length_a   1.000
_cell.length_b   1.000
_cell.length_c   1.000
_cell.angle_alpha   90.00
_cell.angle_beta   90.00
_cell.angle_gamma   90.00
#
_symmetry.space_group_name_H-M   'P 1'
#
loop_
_entity.id
_entity.type
_entity.pdbx_description
1 polymer ?
#
loop_
_entity_poly.entity_id
_entity_poly.type
_entity_poly.pdbx_seq_one_letter_code
_entity_poly.pdbx_strand_id
1 'polypeptide(L)'
;MIFKLQSNHVRQTYSGNRRITAFTFALVVFVASLGAAAIEFAEPRNVPLLFDPYSLHGRVEKWRNERRPEIKKILENEVYGRRPVERPPHLVFSAVEPDAVMMDGAAVRKRVRVEYGGRYGTNNFVFTAFIPRGTKPMPSFVFICNREPEKNIDPTRQVKSELWPAEEIVARGYAAIAFWNGDITPDYLHGNTLGVFAAFEDVTRPYRPYTSWGMLSAWAWGASRVMDWIETEPTLDARHVAVIGHSRCGKTALVAAAWDERFAMACSNESGAGGAKMNHVDLPSSEHIVDCIRSRDCWYCRRFIQWVNRDALVPFDQHWLLGLIAPRLVCIGSATGDPEAGPYGEYCSARYASPVWTAVYGMKGFISHGFPAPDTPQQDGDISYHLRTGEHNLTLYDWNIYMDFADKHDWRK
;
A
#
# COMPACT_ATOMS: atom_id res chain seq x y z
N MET A 1 -4.91 -48.23 24.04
CA MET A 1 -4.99 -49.41 23.16
C MET A 1 -4.01 -49.16 22.03
N ILE A 2 -2.87 -49.82 22.10
CA ILE A 2 -1.67 -49.60 21.27
C ILE A 2 -1.71 -50.64 20.17
N PHE A 3 -1.57 -50.23 18.91
CA PHE A 3 -1.22 -51.15 17.83
C PHE A 3 0.08 -50.73 17.16
N LYS A 4 1.12 -51.54 17.45
CA LYS A 4 2.37 -51.64 16.68
C LYS A 4 2.13 -52.55 15.49
N LEU A 5 2.62 -52.19 14.30
CA LEU A 5 2.84 -53.15 13.21
C LEU A 5 4.30 -53.10 12.79
N GLN A 6 4.86 -54.31 12.76
CA GLN A 6 6.26 -54.67 12.51
C GLN A 6 6.56 -54.68 10.99
N SER A 7 7.79 -54.29 10.69
CA SER A 7 8.45 -54.45 9.39
C SER A 7 8.92 -55.92 9.20
N ASN A 8 8.70 -56.49 8.05
CA ASN A 8 9.36 -57.73 7.61
C ASN A 8 10.31 -57.43 6.43
N HIS A 9 11.57 -57.74 6.66
CA HIS A 9 12.65 -57.87 5.70
C HIS A 9 12.52 -59.18 4.91
N VAL A 10 12.63 -59.11 3.60
CA VAL A 10 13.00 -60.27 2.76
C VAL A 10 14.26 -59.91 1.99
N ARG A 11 15.36 -60.60 2.34
CA ARG A 11 16.61 -60.64 1.54
C ARG A 11 16.47 -61.75 0.52
N GLN A 12 16.74 -61.44 -0.74
CA GLN A 12 17.09 -62.42 -1.74
C GLN A 12 18.46 -62.07 -2.33
N THR A 13 19.37 -63.03 -2.14
CA THR A 13 20.71 -63.08 -2.72
C THR A 13 20.64 -63.75 -4.07
N TYR A 14 21.21 -63.12 -5.11
CA TYR A 14 21.59 -63.80 -6.35
C TYR A 14 23.02 -63.41 -6.72
N SER A 15 23.90 -64.40 -6.76
CA SER A 15 25.25 -64.37 -7.30
C SER A 15 25.22 -64.56 -8.82
N GLY A 16 26.00 -63.80 -9.55
CA GLY A 16 26.19 -64.03 -10.99
C GLY A 16 27.24 -63.05 -11.57
N ASN A 17 28.46 -63.59 -11.67
CA ASN A 17 29.56 -62.98 -12.40
C ASN A 17 29.20 -62.69 -13.87
N ARG A 18 29.37 -61.46 -14.32
CA ARG A 18 29.69 -61.13 -15.74
C ARG A 18 30.46 -59.84 -15.87
N ARG A 19 31.53 -59.92 -16.64
CA ARG A 19 32.55 -59.00 -17.09
C ARG A 19 32.10 -57.55 -17.28
N ILE A 20 32.88 -56.66 -16.67
CA ILE A 20 32.80 -55.21 -16.85
C ILE A 20 33.45 -54.84 -18.17
N THR A 21 32.65 -54.37 -19.14
CA THR A 21 33.11 -53.64 -20.32
C THR A 21 32.97 -52.16 -19.99
N ALA A 22 34.09 -51.46 -19.87
CA ALA A 22 34.10 -50.01 -19.65
C ALA A 22 33.57 -49.28 -20.89
N PHE A 23 32.34 -48.71 -20.77
CA PHE A 23 31.85 -47.71 -21.70
C PHE A 23 32.15 -46.34 -21.09
N THR A 24 33.06 -45.63 -21.70
CA THR A 24 33.34 -44.21 -21.43
C THR A 24 32.17 -43.40 -21.98
N PHE A 25 31.25 -42.96 -21.10
CA PHE A 25 30.23 -41.98 -21.46
C PHE A 25 30.89 -40.61 -21.44
N ALA A 26 31.11 -40.05 -22.62
CA ALA A 26 31.40 -38.62 -22.77
C ALA A 26 30.14 -37.86 -22.43
N LEU A 27 30.11 -37.18 -21.25
CA LEU A 27 29.08 -36.26 -20.86
C LEU A 27 29.23 -34.98 -21.69
N VAL A 28 28.49 -34.89 -22.81
CA VAL A 28 28.32 -33.65 -23.53
C VAL A 28 27.39 -32.78 -22.73
N VAL A 29 27.94 -31.83 -21.97
CA VAL A 29 27.16 -30.77 -21.32
C VAL A 29 26.66 -29.82 -22.43
N PHE A 30 25.43 -30.02 -22.86
CA PHE A 30 24.70 -29.02 -23.63
C PHE A 30 24.35 -27.90 -22.65
N VAL A 31 25.12 -26.84 -22.59
CA VAL A 31 24.69 -25.57 -22.02
C VAL A 31 23.67 -24.97 -23.01
N ALA A 32 22.42 -25.36 -22.87
CA ALA A 32 21.34 -24.62 -23.47
C ALA A 32 21.31 -23.26 -22.78
N SER A 33 21.81 -22.23 -23.44
CA SER A 33 21.46 -20.85 -23.13
C SER A 33 19.95 -20.70 -23.41
N LEU A 34 19.14 -21.01 -22.41
CA LEU A 34 17.75 -20.56 -22.36
C LEU A 34 17.86 -19.03 -22.23
N GLY A 35 17.79 -18.35 -23.38
CA GLY A 35 17.42 -16.95 -23.38
C GLY A 35 16.11 -16.87 -22.59
N ALA A 36 16.10 -16.07 -21.54
CA ALA A 36 14.90 -15.77 -20.79
C ALA A 36 13.88 -15.27 -21.84
N ALA A 37 12.95 -16.13 -22.22
CA ALA A 37 11.79 -15.70 -23.00
C ALA A 37 11.12 -14.65 -22.11
N ALA A 38 11.04 -13.41 -22.60
CA ALA A 38 10.28 -12.38 -21.93
C ALA A 38 8.87 -12.93 -21.74
N ILE A 39 8.42 -13.01 -20.48
CA ILE A 39 7.05 -13.42 -20.19
C ILE A 39 6.18 -12.30 -20.76
N GLU A 40 5.54 -12.58 -21.89
CA GLU A 40 4.62 -11.65 -22.52
C GLU A 40 3.29 -11.76 -21.78
N PHE A 41 3.01 -10.79 -20.92
CA PHE A 41 1.73 -10.69 -20.22
C PHE A 41 0.65 -10.20 -21.21
N ALA A 42 -0.49 -10.87 -21.24
CA ALA A 42 -1.62 -10.42 -22.03
C ALA A 42 -2.17 -9.10 -21.50
N GLU A 43 -2.46 -8.16 -22.43
CA GLU A 43 -3.14 -6.91 -22.06
C GLU A 43 -4.52 -7.21 -21.44
N PRO A 44 -4.90 -6.50 -20.38
CA PRO A 44 -6.20 -6.71 -19.73
C PRO A 44 -7.34 -6.36 -20.70
N ARG A 45 -8.42 -7.15 -20.62
CA ARG A 45 -9.59 -7.01 -21.49
C ARG A 45 -10.75 -6.36 -20.73
N ASN A 46 -11.61 -5.65 -21.46
CA ASN A 46 -12.84 -5.07 -20.92
C ASN A 46 -12.63 -4.15 -19.71
N VAL A 47 -11.48 -3.50 -19.65
CA VAL A 47 -11.15 -2.57 -18.54
C VAL A 47 -12.13 -1.40 -18.54
N PRO A 48 -12.81 -1.11 -17.42
CA PRO A 48 -13.71 0.03 -17.32
C PRO A 48 -12.98 1.33 -17.57
N LEU A 49 -13.51 2.17 -18.44
CA LEU A 49 -12.91 3.47 -18.76
C LEU A 49 -12.95 4.37 -17.53
N LEU A 50 -11.79 4.92 -17.17
CA LEU A 50 -11.68 5.92 -16.11
C LEU A 50 -12.48 7.18 -16.48
N PHE A 51 -12.43 7.57 -17.76
CA PHE A 51 -13.25 8.62 -18.37
C PHE A 51 -13.22 8.47 -19.89
N ASP A 52 -14.15 9.13 -20.58
CA ASP A 52 -14.07 9.29 -22.02
C ASP A 52 -12.99 10.34 -22.37
N PRO A 53 -11.89 9.95 -23.00
CA PRO A 53 -10.78 10.86 -23.30
C PRO A 53 -11.21 12.08 -24.12
N TYR A 54 -12.17 11.94 -25.01
CA TYR A 54 -12.67 13.03 -25.84
C TYR A 54 -13.48 14.05 -25.03
N SER A 55 -14.16 13.62 -23.97
CA SER A 55 -15.01 14.49 -23.16
C SER A 55 -14.26 15.29 -22.11
N LEU A 56 -13.08 14.82 -21.65
CA LEU A 56 -12.34 15.40 -20.52
C LEU A 56 -10.94 15.93 -20.86
N HIS A 57 -10.47 15.78 -22.11
CA HIS A 57 -9.15 16.28 -22.49
C HIS A 57 -9.01 17.79 -22.19
N GLY A 58 -8.02 18.15 -21.35
CA GLY A 58 -7.76 19.52 -20.92
C GLY A 58 -8.87 20.15 -20.05
N ARG A 59 -9.86 19.39 -19.59
CA ARG A 59 -11.00 19.90 -18.81
C ARG A 59 -10.87 19.60 -17.33
N VAL A 60 -9.90 20.20 -16.68
CA VAL A 60 -9.59 19.99 -15.24
C VAL A 60 -10.81 20.25 -14.36
N GLU A 61 -11.56 21.32 -14.59
CA GLU A 61 -12.75 21.64 -13.78
C GLU A 61 -13.84 20.57 -13.90
N LYS A 62 -14.09 20.06 -15.11
CA LYS A 62 -15.06 18.99 -15.31
C LYS A 62 -14.63 17.70 -14.62
N TRP A 63 -13.33 17.37 -14.69
CA TRP A 63 -12.78 16.24 -13.92
C TRP A 63 -12.99 16.44 -12.41
N ARG A 64 -12.60 17.59 -11.87
CA ARG A 64 -12.66 17.85 -10.41
C ARG A 64 -14.08 17.92 -9.88
N ASN A 65 -15.00 18.52 -10.64
CA ASN A 65 -16.35 18.82 -10.15
C ASN A 65 -17.39 17.74 -10.49
N GLU A 66 -17.14 16.91 -11.51
CA GLU A 66 -18.10 15.90 -11.98
C GLU A 66 -17.53 14.47 -11.85
N ARG A 67 -16.52 14.12 -12.65
CA ARG A 67 -16.08 12.73 -12.77
C ARG A 67 -15.34 12.21 -11.55
N ARG A 68 -14.44 12.99 -10.96
CA ARG A 68 -13.71 12.60 -9.74
C ARG A 68 -14.66 12.32 -8.55
N PRO A 69 -15.64 13.18 -8.23
CA PRO A 69 -16.64 12.90 -7.19
C PRO A 69 -17.51 11.66 -7.51
N GLU A 70 -17.86 11.44 -8.76
CA GLU A 70 -18.59 10.25 -9.19
C GLU A 70 -17.80 8.97 -8.93
N ILE A 71 -16.52 8.93 -9.34
CA ILE A 71 -15.61 7.81 -9.08
C ILE A 71 -15.48 7.57 -7.58
N LYS A 72 -15.21 8.63 -6.80
CA LYS A 72 -15.10 8.53 -5.34
C LYS A 72 -16.35 7.88 -4.75
N LYS A 73 -17.53 8.35 -5.15
CA LYS A 73 -18.83 7.81 -4.69
C LYS A 73 -19.01 6.33 -5.06
N ILE A 74 -18.56 5.91 -6.25
CA ILE A 74 -18.61 4.49 -6.67
C ILE A 74 -17.72 3.65 -5.75
N LEU A 75 -16.45 4.05 -5.56
CA LEU A 75 -15.51 3.32 -4.70
C LEU A 75 -15.95 3.31 -3.22
N GLU A 76 -16.56 4.38 -2.73
CA GLU A 76 -17.18 4.43 -1.40
C GLU A 76 -18.35 3.45 -1.27
N ASN A 77 -19.17 3.32 -2.29
CA ASN A 77 -20.31 2.44 -2.23
C ASN A 77 -19.96 0.97 -2.41
N GLU A 78 -19.00 0.69 -3.28
CA GLU A 78 -18.75 -0.67 -3.77
C GLU A 78 -17.56 -1.34 -3.09
N VAL A 79 -16.58 -0.57 -2.56
CA VAL A 79 -15.31 -1.13 -2.07
C VAL A 79 -14.99 -0.69 -0.63
N TYR A 80 -14.72 0.60 -0.40
CA TYR A 80 -14.10 1.07 0.85
C TYR A 80 -15.09 1.54 1.90
N GLY A 81 -16.33 1.82 1.49
CA GLY A 81 -17.39 2.33 2.34
C GLY A 81 -17.30 3.84 2.61
N ARG A 82 -18.43 4.38 3.05
CA ARG A 82 -18.59 5.82 3.34
C ARG A 82 -18.15 6.12 4.76
N ARG A 83 -17.23 7.05 4.92
CA ARG A 83 -16.84 7.58 6.23
C ARG A 83 -17.99 8.40 6.84
N PRO A 84 -18.25 8.26 8.14
CA PRO A 84 -19.29 9.03 8.82
C PRO A 84 -18.88 10.49 9.04
N VAL A 85 -17.58 10.76 9.09
CA VAL A 85 -16.98 12.08 9.31
C VAL A 85 -15.59 12.15 8.69
N GLU A 86 -15.29 13.24 8.00
CA GLU A 86 -13.94 13.48 7.47
C GLU A 86 -13.03 14.07 8.57
N ARG A 87 -13.41 15.17 9.19
CA ARG A 87 -12.70 15.75 10.35
C ARG A 87 -13.65 15.82 11.54
N PRO A 88 -13.34 15.19 12.68
CA PRO A 88 -14.25 15.17 13.82
C PRO A 88 -14.31 16.57 14.47
N PRO A 89 -15.47 16.94 15.06
CA PRO A 89 -15.61 18.23 15.75
C PRO A 89 -14.74 18.31 17.02
N HIS A 90 -14.52 17.17 17.69
CA HIS A 90 -13.56 17.05 18.77
C HIS A 90 -12.30 16.38 18.23
N LEU A 91 -11.21 17.13 18.18
CA LEU A 91 -9.88 16.69 17.76
C LEU A 91 -8.83 17.48 18.53
N VAL A 92 -8.08 16.78 19.38
CA VAL A 92 -7.05 17.38 20.24
C VAL A 92 -5.72 16.66 20.03
N PHE A 93 -4.65 17.45 19.89
CA PHE A 93 -3.28 16.96 19.85
C PHE A 93 -2.58 17.30 21.16
N SER A 94 -1.92 16.32 21.77
CA SER A 94 -1.15 16.53 22.99
C SER A 94 0.15 15.73 22.96
N ALA A 95 1.22 16.29 23.54
CA ALA A 95 2.46 15.56 23.70
C ALA A 95 2.26 14.40 24.69
N VAL A 96 2.73 13.20 24.35
CA VAL A 96 2.74 12.04 25.26
C VAL A 96 3.85 12.20 26.30
N GLU A 97 4.95 12.78 25.88
CA GLU A 97 6.17 13.02 26.66
C GLU A 97 6.91 14.25 26.10
N PRO A 98 7.87 14.83 26.81
CA PRO A 98 8.71 15.92 26.29
C PRO A 98 9.45 15.51 25.02
N ASP A 99 9.66 16.48 24.13
CA ASP A 99 10.47 16.29 22.93
C ASP A 99 11.89 15.84 23.31
N ALA A 100 12.44 14.88 22.55
CA ALA A 100 13.76 14.33 22.80
C ALA A 100 14.68 14.45 21.59
N VAL A 101 15.93 14.86 21.82
CA VAL A 101 16.95 14.83 20.78
C VAL A 101 17.42 13.39 20.59
N MET A 102 17.37 12.88 19.38
CA MET A 102 17.65 11.50 19.00
C MET A 102 18.63 11.43 17.82
N MET A 103 19.08 10.20 17.49
CA MET A 103 19.93 9.93 16.30
C MET A 103 21.19 10.82 16.33
N ASP A 104 21.94 10.77 17.44
CA ASP A 104 23.19 11.55 17.65
C ASP A 104 23.04 13.05 17.41
N GLY A 105 21.87 13.58 17.71
CA GLY A 105 21.58 15.00 17.53
C GLY A 105 20.96 15.36 16.18
N ALA A 106 20.75 14.39 15.27
CA ALA A 106 20.25 14.66 13.93
C ALA A 106 18.74 14.96 13.91
N ALA A 107 17.96 14.42 14.84
CA ALA A 107 16.51 14.59 14.86
C ALA A 107 15.96 14.99 16.23
N VAL A 108 14.78 15.60 16.21
CA VAL A 108 13.91 15.74 17.39
C VAL A 108 12.80 14.71 17.27
N ARG A 109 12.65 13.87 18.30
CA ARG A 109 11.52 12.97 18.44
C ARG A 109 10.35 13.70 19.10
N LYS A 110 9.18 13.61 18.47
CA LYS A 110 7.89 13.99 19.06
C LYS A 110 7.00 12.77 19.12
N ARG A 111 6.36 12.54 20.27
CA ARG A 111 5.29 11.54 20.41
C ARG A 111 3.99 12.26 20.69
N VAL A 112 3.05 12.14 19.79
CA VAL A 112 1.81 12.92 19.79
C VAL A 112 0.61 11.98 19.95
N ARG A 113 -0.21 12.28 20.94
CA ARG A 113 -1.53 11.67 21.10
C ARG A 113 -2.53 12.47 20.29
N VAL A 114 -3.31 11.76 19.48
CA VAL A 114 -4.46 12.28 18.76
C VAL A 114 -5.70 11.78 19.46
N GLU A 115 -6.38 12.66 20.18
CA GLU A 115 -7.68 12.36 20.78
C GLU A 115 -8.78 12.87 19.84
N TYR A 116 -9.78 12.03 19.61
CA TYR A 116 -10.92 12.36 18.77
C TYR A 116 -12.22 11.88 19.40
N GLY A 117 -13.30 12.61 19.10
CA GLY A 117 -14.62 12.28 19.63
C GLY A 117 -15.70 12.34 18.57
N GLY A 118 -16.66 11.45 18.73
CA GLY A 118 -17.87 11.35 17.94
C GLY A 118 -19.11 11.24 18.81
N ARG A 119 -20.24 10.94 18.16
CA ARG A 119 -21.53 10.84 18.84
C ARG A 119 -21.57 9.77 19.95
N TYR A 120 -20.79 8.70 19.81
CA TYR A 120 -20.89 7.51 20.69
C TYR A 120 -19.73 7.39 21.67
N GLY A 121 -18.74 8.27 21.61
CA GLY A 121 -17.63 8.29 22.55
C GLY A 121 -16.39 9.00 22.03
N THR A 122 -15.33 8.91 22.82
CA THR A 122 -14.00 9.40 22.48
C THR A 122 -13.02 8.23 22.37
N ASN A 123 -11.98 8.40 21.57
CA ASN A 123 -10.87 7.46 21.49
C ASN A 123 -9.59 8.22 21.13
N ASN A 124 -8.45 7.54 21.14
CA ASN A 124 -7.19 8.16 20.80
C ASN A 124 -6.23 7.15 20.17
N PHE A 125 -5.22 7.65 19.48
CA PHE A 125 -4.05 6.88 19.07
C PHE A 125 -2.80 7.75 19.23
N VAL A 126 -1.63 7.11 19.14
CA VAL A 126 -0.35 7.80 19.26
C VAL A 126 0.46 7.58 17.99
N PHE A 127 1.12 8.63 17.51
CA PHE A 127 2.15 8.51 16.49
C PHE A 127 3.49 9.07 16.97
N THR A 128 4.55 8.63 16.32
CA THR A 128 5.92 9.11 16.53
C THR A 128 6.39 9.83 15.29
N ALA A 129 7.01 11.00 15.47
CA ALA A 129 7.68 11.78 14.44
C ALA A 129 9.15 12.00 14.83
N PHE A 130 10.07 11.61 13.93
CA PHE A 130 11.47 12.03 13.98
C PHE A 130 11.66 13.12 12.93
N ILE A 131 11.87 14.35 13.39
CA ILE A 131 11.99 15.54 12.54
C ILE A 131 13.46 15.92 12.45
N PRO A 132 14.09 15.96 11.27
CA PRO A 132 15.47 16.42 11.11
C PRO A 132 15.64 17.82 11.69
N ARG A 133 16.74 18.05 12.40
CA ARG A 133 17.07 19.39 12.91
C ARG A 133 17.56 20.26 11.76
N GLY A 134 16.92 21.39 11.56
CA GLY A 134 17.24 22.32 10.47
C GLY A 134 16.56 23.67 10.65
N THR A 135 16.78 24.56 9.70
CA THR A 135 16.22 25.93 9.71
C THR A 135 15.01 26.10 8.78
N LYS A 136 14.75 25.10 7.92
CA LYS A 136 13.61 25.10 7.00
C LYS A 136 12.60 24.04 7.45
N PRO A 137 11.30 24.22 7.15
CA PRO A 137 10.33 23.16 7.30
C PRO A 137 10.70 21.94 6.44
N MET A 138 10.59 20.74 7.02
CA MET A 138 11.00 19.49 6.38
C MET A 138 9.84 18.79 5.71
N PRO A 139 10.03 18.23 4.49
CA PRO A 139 9.08 17.31 3.90
C PRO A 139 9.01 16.02 4.73
N SER A 140 7.93 15.25 4.61
CA SER A 140 7.71 14.11 5.49
C SER A 140 7.12 12.89 4.79
N PHE A 141 7.40 11.70 5.37
CA PHE A 141 6.75 10.43 5.07
C PHE A 141 5.94 9.98 6.27
N VAL A 142 4.64 9.78 6.08
CA VAL A 142 3.71 9.22 7.07
C VAL A 142 3.52 7.75 6.78
N PHE A 143 4.17 6.90 7.57
CA PHE A 143 4.10 5.45 7.45
C PHE A 143 2.97 4.87 8.29
N ILE A 144 2.08 4.12 7.63
CA ILE A 144 1.01 3.35 8.26
C ILE A 144 1.54 1.94 8.51
N CYS A 145 1.94 1.66 9.75
CA CYS A 145 2.50 0.37 10.13
C CYS A 145 1.40 -0.68 10.33
N ASN A 146 1.56 -1.85 9.71
CA ASN A 146 0.63 -3.00 9.81
C ASN A 146 1.22 -4.19 10.57
N ARG A 147 2.37 -4.02 11.22
CA ARG A 147 3.06 -5.05 12.02
C ARG A 147 3.20 -4.59 13.46
N GLU A 148 3.66 -5.47 14.34
CA GLU A 148 3.84 -5.18 15.77
C GLU A 148 4.68 -3.91 15.97
N PRO A 149 4.13 -2.87 16.65
CA PRO A 149 4.77 -1.57 16.72
C PRO A 149 6.12 -1.60 17.46
N GLU A 150 6.25 -2.43 18.49
CA GLU A 150 7.48 -2.57 19.29
C GLU A 150 8.67 -3.10 18.47
N LYS A 151 8.38 -3.89 17.42
CA LYS A 151 9.40 -4.46 16.53
C LYS A 151 9.69 -3.60 15.32
N ASN A 152 8.75 -2.75 14.91
CA ASN A 152 8.82 -2.10 13.61
C ASN A 152 8.86 -0.58 13.66
N ILE A 153 8.21 0.04 14.65
CA ILE A 153 8.16 1.51 14.81
C ILE A 153 8.51 1.94 16.24
N ASP A 154 9.46 1.24 16.87
CA ASP A 154 9.92 1.55 18.24
C ASP A 154 10.36 3.02 18.34
N PRO A 155 9.68 3.85 19.16
CA PRO A 155 10.01 5.26 19.32
C PRO A 155 11.34 5.49 20.05
N THR A 156 11.88 4.49 20.74
CA THR A 156 13.19 4.58 21.42
C THR A 156 14.34 4.27 20.46
N ARG A 157 14.08 3.64 19.32
CA ARG A 157 15.07 3.15 18.35
C ARG A 157 16.06 2.14 18.91
N GLN A 158 15.72 1.50 20.04
CA GLN A 158 16.46 0.32 20.52
C GLN A 158 16.25 -0.88 19.58
N VAL A 159 15.04 -1.00 19.03
CA VAL A 159 14.72 -1.94 17.95
C VAL A 159 14.58 -1.17 16.66
N LYS A 160 15.33 -1.58 15.63
CA LYS A 160 15.29 -1.01 14.29
C LYS A 160 14.74 -2.04 13.31
N SER A 161 13.97 -1.57 12.33
CA SER A 161 13.37 -2.40 11.30
C SER A 161 13.52 -1.74 9.95
N GLU A 162 13.82 -2.52 8.90
CA GLU A 162 13.82 -2.06 7.52
C GLU A 162 12.42 -1.59 7.06
N LEU A 163 11.37 -2.07 7.73
CA LEU A 163 10.00 -1.62 7.46
C LEU A 163 9.83 -0.12 7.71
N TRP A 164 10.59 0.45 8.67
CA TRP A 164 10.65 1.87 8.95
C TRP A 164 12.08 2.31 9.29
N PRO A 165 12.91 2.56 8.28
CA PRO A 165 14.31 2.96 8.44
C PRO A 165 14.39 4.47 8.76
N ALA A 166 13.94 4.83 9.97
CA ALA A 166 13.75 6.22 10.36
C ALA A 166 15.07 7.03 10.34
N GLU A 167 16.19 6.37 10.64
CA GLU A 167 17.53 7.01 10.57
C GLU A 167 17.88 7.41 9.14
N GLU A 168 17.64 6.52 8.18
CA GLU A 168 17.94 6.74 6.77
C GLU A 168 17.01 7.81 6.18
N ILE A 169 15.73 7.80 6.56
CA ILE A 169 14.77 8.83 6.15
C ILE A 169 15.21 10.21 6.68
N VAL A 170 15.59 10.29 7.97
CA VAL A 170 16.09 11.50 8.60
C VAL A 170 17.40 11.98 7.96
N ALA A 171 18.34 11.05 7.69
CA ALA A 171 19.61 11.37 7.03
C ALA A 171 19.43 11.94 5.62
N ARG A 172 18.34 11.56 4.93
CA ARG A 172 17.94 12.11 3.62
C ARG A 172 17.25 13.49 3.73
N GLY A 173 17.01 14.00 4.96
CA GLY A 173 16.35 15.29 5.19
C GLY A 173 14.83 15.25 5.16
N TYR A 174 14.22 14.09 5.35
CA TYR A 174 12.80 13.91 5.50
C TYR A 174 12.42 13.64 6.96
N ALA A 175 11.29 14.13 7.39
CA ALA A 175 10.73 13.70 8.67
C ALA A 175 10.12 12.29 8.51
N ALA A 176 10.50 11.40 9.45
CA ALA A 176 9.97 10.04 9.52
C ALA A 176 8.84 10.01 10.56
N ILE A 177 7.60 9.84 10.08
CA ILE A 177 6.41 9.79 10.93
C ILE A 177 5.78 8.42 10.80
N ALA A 178 5.39 7.79 11.93
CA ALA A 178 4.74 6.48 11.88
C ALA A 178 3.68 6.33 12.97
N PHE A 179 2.61 5.61 12.65
CA PHE A 179 1.61 5.12 13.59
C PHE A 179 1.21 3.68 13.25
N TRP A 180 0.70 2.97 14.25
CA TRP A 180 0.19 1.62 14.07
C TRP A 180 -1.29 1.64 13.68
N ASN A 181 -1.65 0.93 12.61
CA ASN A 181 -3.05 0.84 12.17
C ASN A 181 -3.97 0.25 13.23
N GLY A 182 -3.45 -0.67 14.08
CA GLY A 182 -4.18 -1.30 15.16
C GLY A 182 -4.67 -0.33 16.25
N ASP A 183 -4.01 0.82 16.41
CA ASP A 183 -4.45 1.87 17.34
C ASP A 183 -5.69 2.63 16.83
N ILE A 184 -5.90 2.67 15.52
CA ILE A 184 -7.12 3.25 14.93
C ILE A 184 -8.29 2.27 15.07
N THR A 185 -8.05 1.03 14.68
CA THR A 185 -8.93 -0.11 14.90
C THR A 185 -8.15 -1.41 14.72
N PRO A 186 -8.28 -2.39 15.63
CA PRO A 186 -7.53 -3.64 15.58
C PRO A 186 -7.83 -4.46 14.33
N ASP A 187 -6.80 -5.01 13.71
CA ASP A 187 -6.89 -5.82 12.48
C ASP A 187 -7.27 -7.28 12.76
N TYR A 188 -8.51 -7.51 13.15
CA TYR A 188 -9.09 -8.85 13.29
C TYR A 188 -10.60 -8.83 12.98
N LEU A 189 -11.19 -10.01 12.84
CA LEU A 189 -12.64 -10.13 12.66
C LEU A 189 -13.36 -9.40 13.81
N HIS A 190 -14.34 -8.57 13.49
CA HIS A 190 -15.06 -7.68 14.42
C HIS A 190 -14.27 -6.46 14.93
N GLY A 191 -13.03 -6.22 14.48
CA GLY A 191 -12.30 -4.98 14.80
C GLY A 191 -13.08 -3.73 14.38
N ASN A 192 -13.94 -3.85 13.38
CA ASN A 192 -14.86 -2.79 12.94
C ASN A 192 -15.99 -2.45 13.92
N THR A 193 -15.91 -2.90 15.17
CA THR A 193 -16.74 -2.49 16.30
C THR A 193 -15.95 -1.77 17.39
N LEU A 194 -14.65 -1.58 17.18
CA LEU A 194 -13.72 -1.01 18.16
C LEU A 194 -13.04 0.25 17.60
N GLY A 195 -12.22 0.87 18.42
CA GLY A 195 -11.43 2.03 18.02
C GLY A 195 -12.29 3.15 17.47
N VAL A 196 -11.96 3.61 16.26
CA VAL A 196 -12.66 4.70 15.60
C VAL A 196 -14.13 4.39 15.30
N PHE A 197 -14.47 3.13 15.06
CA PHE A 197 -15.88 2.74 14.84
C PHE A 197 -16.74 2.97 16.08
N ALA A 198 -16.25 2.60 17.26
CA ALA A 198 -16.95 2.81 18.51
C ALA A 198 -17.19 4.29 18.85
N ALA A 199 -16.36 5.20 18.33
CA ALA A 199 -16.56 6.63 18.53
C ALA A 199 -17.64 7.22 17.60
N PHE A 200 -17.77 6.70 16.37
CA PHE A 200 -18.60 7.32 15.34
C PHE A 200 -19.85 6.50 14.93
N GLU A 201 -19.91 5.22 15.26
CA GLU A 201 -21.03 4.34 14.91
C GLU A 201 -21.69 3.73 16.16
N ASP A 202 -22.97 3.41 16.05
CA ASP A 202 -23.66 2.60 17.04
C ASP A 202 -23.29 1.12 16.83
N VAL A 203 -22.20 0.70 17.45
CA VAL A 203 -21.67 -0.67 17.35
C VAL A 203 -22.54 -1.72 18.05
N THR A 204 -23.58 -1.32 18.77
CA THR A 204 -24.54 -2.23 19.41
C THR A 204 -25.63 -2.71 18.44
N ARG A 205 -25.76 -2.06 17.28
CA ARG A 205 -26.71 -2.47 16.26
C ARG A 205 -26.31 -3.81 15.65
N PRO A 206 -27.27 -4.71 15.43
CA PRO A 206 -26.98 -6.04 14.88
C PRO A 206 -26.47 -5.99 13.43
N TYR A 207 -26.78 -4.90 12.71
CA TYR A 207 -26.39 -4.73 11.31
C TYR A 207 -25.84 -3.33 11.04
N ARG A 208 -24.67 -3.26 10.43
CA ARG A 208 -24.13 -2.04 9.82
C ARG A 208 -24.70 -1.88 8.39
N PRO A 209 -24.96 -0.67 7.91
CA PRO A 209 -25.28 -0.44 6.50
C PRO A 209 -24.28 -1.09 5.55
N TYR A 210 -24.73 -1.60 4.41
CA TYR A 210 -23.86 -2.26 3.44
C TYR A 210 -22.72 -1.38 2.91
N THR A 211 -22.92 -0.07 2.94
CA THR A 211 -21.96 0.95 2.50
C THR A 211 -21.21 1.63 3.64
N SER A 212 -21.33 1.14 4.88
CA SER A 212 -20.48 1.61 5.98
C SER A 212 -19.02 1.33 5.69
N TRP A 213 -18.16 2.24 6.11
CA TRP A 213 -16.73 2.14 5.88
C TRP A 213 -16.10 0.87 6.44
N GLY A 214 -15.13 0.32 5.70
CA GLY A 214 -14.28 -0.77 6.14
C GLY A 214 -13.04 -0.25 6.87
N MET A 215 -12.24 -1.18 7.38
CA MET A 215 -11.02 -0.85 8.12
C MET A 215 -9.99 -0.11 7.27
N LEU A 216 -9.85 -0.42 5.97
CA LEU A 216 -8.94 0.31 5.08
C LEU A 216 -9.27 1.81 5.09
N SER A 217 -10.56 2.14 5.01
CA SER A 217 -11.03 3.53 5.07
C SER A 217 -10.82 4.16 6.45
N ALA A 218 -10.96 3.36 7.52
CA ALA A 218 -10.74 3.80 8.90
C ALA A 218 -9.26 4.09 9.18
N TRP A 219 -8.35 3.21 8.77
CA TRP A 219 -6.91 3.43 8.90
C TRP A 219 -6.43 4.63 8.07
N ALA A 220 -6.98 4.80 6.87
CA ALA A 220 -6.73 5.96 6.02
C ALA A 220 -7.25 7.27 6.65
N TRP A 221 -8.37 7.21 7.36
CA TRP A 221 -8.86 8.34 8.17
C TRP A 221 -7.86 8.69 9.28
N GLY A 222 -7.24 7.71 9.93
CA GLY A 222 -6.17 7.93 10.91
C GLY A 222 -4.98 8.70 10.33
N ALA A 223 -4.54 8.36 9.11
CA ALA A 223 -3.49 9.11 8.41
C ALA A 223 -3.88 10.59 8.18
N SER A 224 -5.15 10.85 7.85
CA SER A 224 -5.65 12.23 7.74
C SER A 224 -5.58 13.00 9.06
N ARG A 225 -5.70 12.33 10.20
CA ARG A 225 -5.53 12.98 11.53
C ARG A 225 -4.07 13.34 11.81
N VAL A 226 -3.12 12.51 11.34
CA VAL A 226 -1.70 12.86 11.37
C VAL A 226 -1.42 14.08 10.49
N MET A 227 -2.05 14.14 9.29
CA MET A 227 -1.97 15.30 8.41
C MET A 227 -2.52 16.58 9.06
N ASP A 228 -3.62 16.48 9.83
CA ASP A 228 -4.17 17.62 10.59
C ASP A 228 -3.16 18.19 11.59
N TRP A 229 -2.35 17.33 12.22
CA TRP A 229 -1.28 17.77 13.11
C TRP A 229 -0.10 18.37 12.35
N ILE A 230 0.30 17.78 11.22
CA ILE A 230 1.40 18.29 10.38
C ILE A 230 1.14 19.75 9.99
N GLU A 231 -0.10 20.10 9.66
CA GLU A 231 -0.47 21.51 9.36
C GLU A 231 -0.27 22.48 10.54
N THR A 232 -0.17 21.98 11.76
CA THR A 232 0.08 22.78 12.98
C THR A 232 1.53 22.80 13.44
N GLU A 233 2.37 21.93 12.87
CA GLU A 233 3.78 21.79 13.27
C GLU A 233 4.70 22.64 12.36
N PRO A 234 5.25 23.75 12.84
CA PRO A 234 5.97 24.71 12.01
C PRO A 234 7.30 24.19 11.45
N THR A 235 7.81 23.07 11.98
CA THR A 235 9.05 22.45 11.50
C THR A 235 8.81 21.49 10.31
N LEU A 236 7.55 21.29 9.90
CA LEU A 236 7.15 20.43 8.77
C LEU A 236 6.60 21.25 7.61
N ASP A 237 6.93 20.84 6.39
CA ASP A 237 6.30 21.38 5.17
C ASP A 237 5.05 20.57 4.83
N ALA A 238 3.90 21.08 5.22
CA ALA A 238 2.60 20.45 4.98
C ALA A 238 2.23 20.30 3.48
N ARG A 239 2.98 20.94 2.56
CA ARG A 239 2.77 20.79 1.11
C ARG A 239 3.49 19.57 0.54
N HIS A 240 4.48 19.04 1.26
CA HIS A 240 5.31 17.92 0.83
C HIS A 240 5.23 16.77 1.84
N VAL A 241 4.06 16.13 1.89
CA VAL A 241 3.77 14.99 2.76
C VAL A 241 3.41 13.77 1.91
N ALA A 242 4.19 12.71 2.04
CA ALA A 242 3.89 11.41 1.48
C ALA A 242 3.17 10.52 2.51
N VAL A 243 2.17 9.76 2.08
CA VAL A 243 1.61 8.65 2.85
C VAL A 243 2.07 7.33 2.26
N ILE A 244 2.57 6.44 3.10
CA ILE A 244 3.14 5.15 2.70
C ILE A 244 2.60 4.01 3.54
N GLY A 245 2.43 2.86 2.92
CA GLY A 245 2.12 1.61 3.58
C GLY A 245 2.55 0.39 2.78
N HIS A 246 2.62 -0.73 3.47
CA HIS A 246 2.95 -2.05 2.91
C HIS A 246 1.73 -2.97 3.00
N SER A 247 1.53 -3.84 1.99
CA SER A 247 0.47 -4.84 1.98
C SER A 247 -0.92 -4.16 2.16
N ARG A 248 -1.72 -4.59 3.13
CA ARG A 248 -3.01 -3.94 3.49
C ARG A 248 -2.88 -2.45 3.76
N CYS A 249 -1.78 -2.01 4.34
CA CYS A 249 -1.53 -0.58 4.54
C CYS A 249 -1.03 0.13 3.26
N GLY A 250 -0.54 -0.59 2.25
CA GLY A 250 -0.36 -0.07 0.90
C GLY A 250 -1.70 0.28 0.22
N LYS A 251 -2.70 -0.62 0.36
CA LYS A 251 -4.09 -0.33 -0.03
C LYS A 251 -4.60 0.93 0.71
N THR A 252 -4.33 1.01 2.04
CA THR A 252 -4.72 2.13 2.90
C THR A 252 -4.07 3.45 2.47
N ALA A 253 -2.80 3.45 2.08
CA ALA A 253 -2.09 4.65 1.64
C ALA A 253 -2.72 5.25 0.37
N LEU A 254 -3.09 4.40 -0.59
CA LEU A 254 -3.84 4.85 -1.78
C LEU A 254 -5.19 5.46 -1.41
N VAL A 255 -5.95 4.81 -0.52
CA VAL A 255 -7.23 5.34 -0.03
C VAL A 255 -7.03 6.65 0.72
N ALA A 256 -5.99 6.78 1.55
CA ALA A 256 -5.70 8.01 2.28
C ALA A 256 -5.46 9.18 1.32
N ALA A 257 -4.59 9.02 0.33
CA ALA A 257 -4.30 10.08 -0.63
C ALA A 257 -5.48 10.36 -1.58
N ALA A 258 -6.26 9.34 -1.95
CA ALA A 258 -7.44 9.54 -2.81
C ALA A 258 -8.55 10.36 -2.13
N TRP A 259 -8.72 10.20 -0.81
CA TRP A 259 -9.74 10.91 -0.01
C TRP A 259 -9.25 12.22 0.60
N ASP A 260 -7.93 12.36 0.83
CA ASP A 260 -7.33 13.56 1.42
C ASP A 260 -6.30 14.17 0.46
N GLU A 261 -6.69 15.25 -0.19
CA GLU A 261 -5.89 15.91 -1.22
C GLU A 261 -4.65 16.62 -0.69
N ARG A 262 -4.48 16.71 0.64
CA ARG A 262 -3.30 17.32 1.27
C ARG A 262 -2.04 16.43 1.19
N PHE A 263 -2.21 15.10 1.05
CA PHE A 263 -1.08 14.23 0.77
C PHE A 263 -0.57 14.49 -0.66
N ALA A 264 0.66 14.95 -0.77
CA ALA A 264 1.30 15.27 -2.05
C ALA A 264 1.79 14.03 -2.80
N MET A 265 1.99 12.90 -2.09
CA MET A 265 2.40 11.64 -2.69
C MET A 265 1.76 10.46 -1.95
N ALA A 266 1.41 9.42 -2.71
CA ALA A 266 1.03 8.12 -2.18
C ALA A 266 2.07 7.07 -2.55
N CYS A 267 2.57 6.30 -1.59
CA CYS A 267 3.46 5.17 -1.81
C CYS A 267 2.75 3.87 -1.39
N SER A 268 2.44 3.05 -2.37
CA SER A 268 1.78 1.76 -2.19
C SER A 268 2.78 0.65 -2.46
N ASN A 269 3.13 -0.12 -1.43
CA ASN A 269 4.06 -1.23 -1.55
C ASN A 269 3.32 -2.54 -1.44
N GLU A 270 3.43 -3.38 -2.49
CA GLU A 270 2.89 -4.74 -2.57
C GLU A 270 1.45 -4.84 -2.07
N SER A 271 0.59 -4.01 -2.62
CA SER A 271 -0.76 -3.83 -2.08
C SER A 271 -1.81 -4.79 -2.63
N GLY A 272 -1.58 -5.41 -3.77
CA GLY A 272 -2.46 -6.46 -4.32
C GLY A 272 -3.89 -6.02 -4.63
N ALA A 273 -4.80 -6.97 -4.64
CA ALA A 273 -6.21 -6.76 -4.93
C ALA A 273 -6.87 -5.86 -3.87
N GLY A 274 -7.76 -4.96 -4.31
CA GLY A 274 -8.31 -3.90 -3.44
C GLY A 274 -7.29 -2.82 -3.05
N GLY A 275 -6.07 -2.89 -3.60
CA GLY A 275 -5.00 -1.89 -3.54
C GLY A 275 -4.66 -1.41 -4.94
N ALA A 276 -3.42 -1.63 -5.41
CA ALA A 276 -3.00 -1.20 -6.75
C ALA A 276 -3.31 -2.23 -7.84
N LYS A 277 -3.44 -3.53 -7.54
CA LYS A 277 -3.69 -4.56 -8.55
C LYS A 277 -5.07 -4.42 -9.19
N MET A 278 -5.10 -4.29 -10.51
CA MET A 278 -6.36 -4.29 -11.28
C MET A 278 -7.10 -5.63 -11.19
N ASN A 279 -8.42 -5.59 -10.99
CA ASN A 279 -9.28 -6.77 -10.97
C ASN A 279 -9.37 -7.43 -12.36
N HIS A 280 -9.31 -6.64 -13.44
CA HIS A 280 -9.35 -7.12 -14.83
C HIS A 280 -8.01 -7.72 -15.32
N VAL A 281 -6.98 -7.77 -14.48
CA VAL A 281 -5.74 -8.51 -14.72
C VAL A 281 -5.84 -9.84 -14.00
N ASP A 282 -6.20 -10.88 -14.77
CA ASP A 282 -6.38 -12.24 -14.26
C ASP A 282 -5.07 -13.02 -14.38
N LEU A 283 -4.41 -13.23 -13.25
CA LEU A 283 -3.20 -14.05 -13.12
C LEU A 283 -3.49 -15.13 -12.06
N PRO A 284 -3.35 -16.42 -12.38
CA PRO A 284 -3.73 -17.52 -11.48
C PRO A 284 -3.06 -17.48 -10.09
N SER A 285 -1.87 -16.87 -9.99
CA SER A 285 -1.10 -16.75 -8.75
C SER A 285 -1.42 -15.48 -7.93
N SER A 286 -2.21 -14.56 -8.47
CA SER A 286 -2.49 -13.28 -7.81
C SER A 286 -3.78 -13.29 -7.02
N GLU A 287 -3.84 -12.46 -5.97
CA GLU A 287 -5.07 -12.23 -5.20
C GLU A 287 -6.25 -11.82 -6.10
N HIS A 288 -7.42 -12.35 -5.79
CA HIS A 288 -8.72 -11.97 -6.33
C HIS A 288 -9.62 -11.38 -5.25
N ILE A 289 -10.77 -10.85 -5.63
CA ILE A 289 -11.74 -10.30 -4.66
C ILE A 289 -12.15 -11.37 -3.64
N VAL A 290 -12.25 -12.63 -4.04
CA VAL A 290 -12.59 -13.74 -3.13
C VAL A 290 -11.53 -13.92 -2.04
N ASP A 291 -10.25 -13.73 -2.35
CA ASP A 291 -9.15 -13.88 -1.39
C ASP A 291 -9.14 -12.72 -0.40
N CYS A 292 -9.39 -11.50 -0.88
CA CYS A 292 -9.59 -10.32 -0.02
C CYS A 292 -10.71 -10.55 1.01
N ILE A 293 -11.88 -11.04 0.56
CA ILE A 293 -13.04 -11.27 1.43
C ILE A 293 -12.80 -12.45 2.37
N ARG A 294 -12.19 -13.52 1.89
CA ARG A 294 -11.83 -14.68 2.73
C ARG A 294 -10.80 -14.32 3.80
N SER A 295 -9.85 -13.48 3.45
CA SER A 295 -8.82 -13.02 4.39
C SER A 295 -9.40 -12.12 5.47
N ARG A 296 -10.08 -11.04 5.08
CA ARG A 296 -10.65 -10.04 5.99
C ARG A 296 -11.78 -9.26 5.30
N ASP A 297 -13.00 -9.75 5.38
CA ASP A 297 -14.19 -9.06 4.85
C ASP A 297 -14.40 -7.67 5.49
N CYS A 298 -13.99 -7.51 6.74
CA CYS A 298 -14.10 -6.25 7.49
C CYS A 298 -13.16 -5.13 7.00
N TRP A 299 -12.18 -5.42 6.14
CA TRP A 299 -11.36 -4.38 5.52
C TRP A 299 -12.15 -3.49 4.55
N TYR A 300 -13.19 -4.05 3.95
CA TYR A 300 -14.02 -3.43 2.92
C TYR A 300 -15.42 -3.10 3.43
N CYS A 301 -16.18 -2.35 2.67
CA CYS A 301 -17.61 -2.26 2.93
C CYS A 301 -18.28 -3.60 2.58
N ARG A 302 -19.38 -3.90 3.28
CA ARG A 302 -20.07 -5.19 3.12
C ARG A 302 -20.59 -5.42 1.69
N ARG A 303 -20.82 -4.35 0.93
CA ARG A 303 -21.29 -4.43 -0.45
C ARG A 303 -20.23 -5.03 -1.38
N PHE A 304 -18.94 -4.96 -1.06
CA PHE A 304 -17.87 -5.53 -1.88
C PHE A 304 -18.00 -7.04 -2.07
N ILE A 305 -18.64 -7.75 -1.14
CA ILE A 305 -18.88 -9.21 -1.19
C ILE A 305 -19.65 -9.63 -2.47
N GLN A 306 -20.50 -8.77 -3.02
CA GLN A 306 -21.25 -9.09 -4.25
C GLN A 306 -20.36 -9.36 -5.47
N TRP A 307 -19.11 -8.91 -5.44
CA TRP A 307 -18.14 -9.04 -6.53
C TRP A 307 -17.24 -10.28 -6.41
N VAL A 308 -17.41 -11.10 -5.37
CA VAL A 308 -16.69 -12.37 -5.19
C VAL A 308 -16.90 -13.27 -6.40
N ASN A 309 -15.81 -13.79 -6.98
CA ASN A 309 -15.77 -14.55 -8.22
C ASN A 309 -16.34 -13.82 -9.45
N ARG A 310 -16.30 -12.50 -9.45
CA ARG A 310 -16.80 -11.65 -10.54
C ARG A 310 -15.81 -10.56 -10.93
N ASP A 311 -14.52 -10.77 -10.70
CA ASP A 311 -13.46 -9.79 -10.90
C ASP A 311 -13.52 -9.13 -12.29
N ALA A 312 -13.68 -9.93 -13.34
CA ALA A 312 -13.80 -9.45 -14.72
C ALA A 312 -15.15 -8.76 -15.07
N LEU A 313 -16.10 -8.71 -14.14
CA LEU A 313 -17.41 -8.09 -14.31
C LEU A 313 -17.59 -6.82 -13.49
N VAL A 314 -16.58 -6.44 -12.71
CA VAL A 314 -16.63 -5.21 -11.89
C VAL A 314 -16.70 -3.99 -12.81
N PRO A 315 -17.67 -3.07 -12.65
CA PRO A 315 -17.81 -1.91 -13.55
C PRO A 315 -16.86 -0.77 -13.20
N PHE A 316 -15.89 -1.00 -12.34
CA PHE A 316 -14.81 -0.10 -11.92
C PHE A 316 -13.53 -0.91 -11.77
N ASP A 317 -12.36 -0.26 -11.57
CA ASP A 317 -11.13 -1.00 -11.26
C ASP A 317 -10.15 -0.11 -10.48
N GLN A 318 -9.05 -0.72 -10.01
CA GLN A 318 -8.12 -0.07 -9.07
C GLN A 318 -7.36 1.11 -9.68
N HIS A 319 -7.16 1.17 -11.00
CA HIS A 319 -6.64 2.37 -11.66
C HIS A 319 -7.54 3.61 -11.46
N TRP A 320 -8.83 3.42 -11.12
CA TRP A 320 -9.72 4.52 -10.73
C TRP A 320 -9.33 5.12 -9.38
N LEU A 321 -8.90 4.27 -8.42
CA LEU A 321 -8.39 4.73 -7.13
C LEU A 321 -7.14 5.60 -7.32
N LEU A 322 -6.19 5.13 -8.17
CA LEU A 322 -5.01 5.91 -8.51
C LEU A 322 -5.40 7.23 -9.19
N GLY A 323 -6.34 7.19 -10.13
CA GLY A 323 -6.84 8.37 -10.84
C GLY A 323 -7.38 9.47 -9.92
N LEU A 324 -7.96 9.11 -8.76
CA LEU A 324 -8.41 10.09 -7.74
C LEU A 324 -7.25 10.87 -7.11
N ILE A 325 -6.01 10.36 -7.17
CA ILE A 325 -4.84 11.01 -6.60
C ILE A 325 -4.31 12.12 -7.54
N ALA A 326 -4.56 12.01 -8.84
CA ALA A 326 -4.10 13.01 -9.82
C ALA A 326 -4.51 14.44 -9.43
N PRO A 327 -3.63 15.44 -9.64
CA PRO A 327 -2.34 15.41 -10.34
C PRO A 327 -1.13 15.13 -9.45
N ARG A 328 -1.33 14.68 -8.21
CA ARG A 328 -0.28 14.42 -7.20
C ARG A 328 0.50 13.16 -7.52
N LEU A 329 1.62 12.95 -6.84
CA LEU A 329 2.55 11.87 -7.11
C LEU A 329 2.02 10.51 -6.60
N VAL A 330 2.34 9.45 -7.34
CA VAL A 330 2.04 8.07 -6.96
C VAL A 330 3.27 7.20 -7.15
N CYS A 331 3.60 6.41 -6.14
CA CYS A 331 4.62 5.36 -6.22
C CYS A 331 3.97 3.99 -5.98
N ILE A 332 4.27 3.04 -6.84
CA ILE A 332 3.83 1.65 -6.70
C ILE A 332 5.09 0.77 -6.67
N GLY A 333 5.23 0.00 -5.60
CA GLY A 333 6.30 -0.98 -5.44
C GLY A 333 5.74 -2.39 -5.38
N SER A 334 6.36 -3.29 -6.14
CA SER A 334 6.06 -4.72 -6.19
C SER A 334 7.32 -5.54 -5.93
N ALA A 335 7.20 -6.83 -5.64
CA ALA A 335 8.32 -7.74 -5.48
C ALA A 335 8.20 -9.00 -6.34
N THR A 336 9.35 -9.54 -6.78
CA THR A 336 9.40 -10.75 -7.64
C THR A 336 8.93 -12.00 -6.92
N GLY A 337 9.14 -12.08 -5.60
CA GLY A 337 8.74 -13.18 -4.73
C GLY A 337 7.34 -13.04 -4.15
N ASP A 338 6.57 -12.04 -4.59
CA ASP A 338 5.19 -11.80 -4.17
C ASP A 338 4.21 -11.88 -5.36
N PRO A 339 4.01 -13.06 -5.95
CA PRO A 339 3.06 -13.22 -7.05
C PRO A 339 1.60 -12.94 -6.62
N GLU A 340 1.29 -13.08 -5.32
CA GLU A 340 -0.05 -12.83 -4.78
C GLU A 340 -0.46 -11.37 -4.92
N ALA A 341 0.44 -10.41 -4.69
CA ALA A 341 0.15 -9.01 -4.93
C ALA A 341 -0.11 -8.69 -6.41
N GLY A 342 0.26 -9.58 -7.33
CA GLY A 342 0.01 -9.44 -8.75
C GLY A 342 0.78 -8.27 -9.39
N PRO A 343 2.13 -8.31 -9.40
CA PRO A 343 2.99 -7.21 -9.86
C PRO A 343 2.61 -6.62 -11.22
N TYR A 344 2.25 -7.48 -12.19
CA TYR A 344 1.79 -7.00 -13.49
C TYR A 344 0.46 -6.24 -13.43
N GLY A 345 -0.46 -6.66 -12.55
CA GLY A 345 -1.72 -5.97 -12.32
C GLY A 345 -1.53 -4.61 -11.65
N GLU A 346 -0.57 -4.49 -10.73
CA GLU A 346 -0.18 -3.21 -10.13
C GLU A 346 0.47 -2.26 -11.15
N TYR A 347 1.35 -2.79 -12.01
CA TYR A 347 1.92 -2.05 -13.13
C TYR A 347 0.88 -1.55 -14.14
N CYS A 348 -0.08 -2.41 -14.49
CA CYS A 348 -1.18 -2.02 -15.37
C CYS A 348 -1.99 -0.88 -14.77
N SER A 349 -2.21 -0.88 -13.45
CA SER A 349 -2.93 0.21 -12.77
C SER A 349 -2.25 1.57 -12.97
N ALA A 350 -0.92 1.64 -12.89
CA ALA A 350 -0.16 2.86 -13.20
C ALA A 350 -0.39 3.32 -14.63
N ARG A 351 -0.34 2.39 -15.60
CA ARG A 351 -0.57 2.69 -17.03
C ARG A 351 -1.99 3.20 -17.29
N TYR A 352 -2.99 2.51 -16.77
CA TYR A 352 -4.41 2.83 -17.03
C TYR A 352 -4.90 4.06 -16.25
N ALA A 353 -4.25 4.43 -15.14
CA ALA A 353 -4.52 5.68 -14.43
C ALA A 353 -3.85 6.92 -15.08
N SER A 354 -2.71 6.72 -15.75
CA SER A 354 -1.88 7.78 -16.36
C SER A 354 -2.66 8.80 -17.21
N PRO A 355 -3.70 8.43 -17.98
CA PRO A 355 -4.48 9.38 -18.76
C PRO A 355 -5.09 10.55 -17.97
N VAL A 356 -5.30 10.42 -16.65
CA VAL A 356 -5.76 11.57 -15.86
C VAL A 356 -4.67 12.64 -15.78
N TRP A 357 -3.43 12.25 -15.54
CA TRP A 357 -2.30 13.20 -15.53
C TRP A 357 -2.08 13.81 -16.92
N THR A 358 -2.01 12.95 -17.95
CA THR A 358 -1.63 13.40 -19.30
C THR A 358 -2.75 14.12 -20.01
N ALA A 359 -3.94 13.52 -20.11
CA ALA A 359 -5.04 14.09 -20.91
C ALA A 359 -5.83 15.18 -20.17
N VAL A 360 -6.00 15.07 -18.83
CA VAL A 360 -6.75 16.08 -18.07
C VAL A 360 -5.86 17.23 -17.63
N TYR A 361 -4.70 16.91 -17.02
CA TYR A 361 -3.84 17.92 -16.40
C TYR A 361 -2.66 18.38 -17.28
N GLY A 362 -2.38 17.71 -18.42
CA GLY A 362 -1.26 18.05 -19.29
C GLY A 362 0.11 17.76 -18.67
N MET A 363 0.17 16.79 -17.74
CA MET A 363 1.38 16.36 -17.04
C MET A 363 2.00 15.12 -17.71
N LYS A 364 3.08 14.57 -17.13
CA LYS A 364 3.79 13.43 -17.72
C LYS A 364 3.07 12.09 -17.47
N GLY A 365 2.39 11.96 -16.33
CA GLY A 365 1.75 10.71 -15.91
C GLY A 365 2.75 9.58 -15.67
N PHE A 366 2.44 8.37 -16.14
CA PHE A 366 3.35 7.23 -16.09
C PHE A 366 4.07 7.07 -17.42
N ILE A 367 5.39 7.26 -17.42
CA ILE A 367 6.24 6.99 -18.58
C ILE A 367 6.69 5.53 -18.52
N SER A 368 6.00 4.69 -19.30
CA SER A 368 6.23 3.26 -19.33
C SER A 368 7.20 2.86 -20.46
N HIS A 369 8.16 2.02 -20.12
CA HIS A 369 9.09 1.37 -21.06
C HIS A 369 8.81 -0.15 -21.21
N GLY A 370 7.58 -0.59 -20.91
CA GLY A 370 7.19 -1.99 -20.75
C GLY A 370 7.23 -2.43 -19.29
N PHE A 371 6.78 -3.65 -19.00
CA PHE A 371 6.90 -4.22 -17.65
C PHE A 371 8.39 -4.36 -17.30
N PRO A 372 8.87 -3.74 -16.19
CA PRO A 372 10.29 -3.64 -15.94
C PRO A 372 10.93 -4.97 -15.56
N ALA A 373 12.21 -5.11 -15.89
CA ALA A 373 13.05 -6.10 -15.23
C ALA A 373 13.18 -5.79 -13.74
N PRO A 374 13.41 -6.81 -12.89
CA PRO A 374 13.65 -6.57 -11.48
C PRO A 374 14.75 -5.52 -11.25
N ASP A 375 14.56 -4.73 -10.19
CA ASP A 375 15.49 -3.68 -9.74
C ASP A 375 15.77 -2.57 -10.78
N THR A 376 14.81 -2.38 -11.71
CA THR A 376 14.88 -1.34 -12.74
C THR A 376 13.68 -0.39 -12.61
N PRO A 377 13.71 0.61 -11.71
CA PRO A 377 12.59 1.49 -11.44
C PRO A 377 12.28 2.44 -12.60
N GLN A 378 11.02 2.68 -12.86
CA GLN A 378 10.50 3.65 -13.82
C GLN A 378 9.96 4.88 -13.08
N GLN A 379 10.69 6.00 -13.14
CA GLN A 379 10.45 7.20 -12.31
C GLN A 379 10.52 8.52 -13.11
N ASP A 380 10.27 8.49 -14.42
CA ASP A 380 10.49 9.65 -15.30
C ASP A 380 9.24 10.56 -15.41
N GLY A 381 8.11 10.10 -14.88
CA GLY A 381 6.82 10.80 -14.87
C GLY A 381 6.37 11.25 -13.48
N ASP A 382 5.04 11.38 -13.33
CA ASP A 382 4.37 11.73 -12.06
C ASP A 382 3.85 10.49 -11.32
N ILE A 383 3.92 9.34 -11.97
CA ILE A 383 3.69 8.01 -11.39
C ILE A 383 4.99 7.22 -11.51
N SER A 384 5.39 6.57 -10.44
CA SER A 384 6.54 5.68 -10.35
C SER A 384 6.08 4.24 -10.19
N TYR A 385 6.79 3.31 -10.84
CA TYR A 385 6.65 1.87 -10.61
C TYR A 385 8.02 1.21 -10.49
N HIS A 386 8.17 0.29 -9.53
CA HIS A 386 9.33 -0.58 -9.45
C HIS A 386 8.94 -2.01 -9.10
N LEU A 387 9.73 -2.96 -9.59
CA LEU A 387 9.68 -4.37 -9.25
C LEU A 387 10.98 -4.73 -8.54
N ARG A 388 10.93 -4.93 -7.23
CA ARG A 388 12.10 -5.29 -6.41
C ARG A 388 12.35 -6.80 -6.48
N THR A 389 13.60 -7.22 -6.50
CA THR A 389 13.97 -8.62 -6.21
C THR A 389 13.72 -8.92 -4.73
N GLY A 390 12.99 -9.99 -4.43
CA GLY A 390 12.76 -10.47 -3.05
C GLY A 390 11.32 -10.80 -2.73
N GLU A 391 11.07 -11.13 -1.46
CA GLU A 391 9.81 -11.60 -0.92
C GLU A 391 8.87 -10.44 -0.53
N HIS A 392 7.63 -10.77 -0.14
CA HIS A 392 6.62 -9.81 0.35
C HIS A 392 7.11 -9.03 1.58
N ASN A 393 7.66 -7.84 1.37
CA ASN A 393 8.19 -6.96 2.41
C ASN A 393 8.32 -5.50 1.94
N LEU A 394 8.45 -4.58 2.88
CA LEU A 394 8.90 -3.21 2.64
C LEU A 394 10.32 -3.09 3.17
N THR A 395 11.26 -2.75 2.31
CA THR A 395 12.69 -2.74 2.59
C THR A 395 13.31 -1.36 2.39
N LEU A 396 14.55 -1.21 2.81
CA LEU A 396 15.31 0.02 2.55
C LEU A 396 15.45 0.33 1.05
N TYR A 397 15.45 -0.71 0.19
CA TYR A 397 15.44 -0.50 -1.27
C TYR A 397 14.20 0.28 -1.71
N ASP A 398 13.01 -0.14 -1.27
CA ASP A 398 11.74 0.52 -1.62
C ASP A 398 11.73 1.97 -1.10
N TRP A 399 12.17 2.17 0.14
CA TRP A 399 12.28 3.51 0.74
C TRP A 399 13.20 4.44 -0.05
N ASN A 400 14.35 3.93 -0.52
CA ASN A 400 15.25 4.72 -1.35
C ASN A 400 14.58 5.14 -2.66
N ILE A 401 13.85 4.22 -3.32
CA ILE A 401 13.09 4.54 -4.54
C ILE A 401 12.06 5.64 -4.29
N TYR A 402 11.33 5.58 -3.17
CA TYR A 402 10.33 6.60 -2.82
C TYR A 402 10.97 7.97 -2.51
N MET A 403 12.07 7.98 -1.78
CA MET A 403 12.81 9.22 -1.49
C MET A 403 13.47 9.79 -2.75
N ASP A 404 14.04 8.96 -3.63
CA ASP A 404 14.61 9.38 -4.91
C ASP A 404 13.53 10.01 -5.81
N PHE A 405 12.33 9.44 -5.80
CA PHE A 405 11.22 10.00 -6.57
C PHE A 405 10.75 11.36 -6.02
N ALA A 406 10.69 11.53 -4.70
CA ALA A 406 10.42 12.83 -4.07
C ALA A 406 11.51 13.85 -4.39
N ASP A 407 12.79 13.45 -4.37
CA ASP A 407 13.92 14.30 -4.73
C ASP A 407 13.88 14.77 -6.21
N LYS A 408 13.48 13.87 -7.13
CA LYS A 408 13.27 14.23 -8.56
C LYS A 408 12.17 15.28 -8.75
N HIS A 409 11.24 15.40 -7.79
CA HIS A 409 10.17 16.38 -7.77
C HIS A 409 10.44 17.57 -6.82
N ASP A 410 11.71 17.82 -6.54
CA ASP A 410 12.21 19.02 -5.85
C ASP A 410 11.75 19.21 -4.39
N TRP A 411 11.33 18.13 -3.71
CA TRP A 411 10.78 18.21 -2.35
C TRP A 411 11.72 18.78 -1.29
N ARG A 412 13.04 18.73 -1.51
CA ARG A 412 14.07 19.23 -0.58
C ARG A 412 14.74 20.55 -1.02
N LYS A 413 14.28 21.14 -2.12
CA LYS A 413 14.80 22.44 -2.64
C LYS A 413 14.11 23.67 -2.02
#